data_e35f3658f891220f8120a1024d8a76ad
#
_entry.id   e35f3658f891220f8120a1024d8a76ad
#
_cell.length_a   1.000
_cell.length_b   1.000
_cell.length_c   1.000
_cell.angle_alpha   90.00
_cell.angle_beta   90.00
_cell.angle_gamma   90.00
#
_symmetry.space_group_name_H-M   'P 1'
#
loop_
_entity.id
_entity.type
_entity.pdbx_description
1 polymer ?
#
loop_
_entity_poly.entity_id
_entity_poly.type
_entity_poly.pdbx_seq_one_letter_code
_entity_poly.pdbx_strand_id
1 'polypeptide(L)'
;MEISEFKALLKPVTDLVSSMAIDAKLAEELNRRFPPGDETFDTIEKACHVAIADGWMCARGEVGQRWGRVIKPCEETGGLSVDVVDLIDLAGPRHGHPGGEVCMVMPITPEAQFDGTSRGWCVFEPGSAHNPTVTNGEALILYMLPDGKIDFTDKK
;
A
#
# COMPACT_ATOMS: atom_id res chain seq x y z
N MET A 1 -5.13 6.46 -17.80
CA MET A 1 -5.36 7.15 -16.50
C MET A 1 -4.16 7.99 -16.14
N GLU A 2 -4.40 9.20 -15.67
CA GLU A 2 -3.37 10.12 -15.21
C GLU A 2 -3.14 9.98 -13.70
N ILE A 3 -1.95 10.35 -13.22
CA ILE A 3 -1.64 10.32 -11.79
C ILE A 3 -2.63 11.18 -11.00
N SER A 4 -3.04 12.34 -11.55
CA SER A 4 -4.03 13.21 -10.90
C SER A 4 -5.37 12.51 -10.68
N GLU A 5 -5.78 11.67 -11.61
CA GLU A 5 -7.00 10.86 -11.46
C GLU A 5 -6.84 9.82 -10.35
N PHE A 6 -5.66 9.19 -10.28
CA PHE A 6 -5.37 8.22 -9.23
C PHE A 6 -5.36 8.86 -7.85
N LYS A 7 -4.77 10.07 -7.72
CA LYS A 7 -4.83 10.84 -6.46
C LYS A 7 -6.28 11.09 -6.03
N ALA A 8 -7.13 11.44 -6.98
CA ALA A 8 -8.55 11.71 -6.70
C ALA A 8 -9.27 10.44 -6.21
N LEU A 9 -8.95 9.28 -6.77
CA LEU A 9 -9.51 8.00 -6.31
C LEU A 9 -9.07 7.67 -4.89
N LEU A 10 -7.84 8.02 -4.52
CA LEU A 10 -7.29 7.76 -3.19
C LEU A 10 -7.77 8.74 -2.14
N LYS A 11 -8.33 9.90 -2.54
CA LYS A 11 -8.63 10.99 -1.61
C LYS A 11 -9.45 10.57 -0.39
N PRO A 12 -10.55 9.81 -0.52
CA PRO A 12 -11.29 9.38 0.68
C PRO A 12 -10.40 8.62 1.68
N VAL A 13 -9.48 7.81 1.17
CA VAL A 13 -8.57 7.02 1.98
C VAL A 13 -7.49 7.90 2.60
N THR A 14 -6.82 8.74 1.81
CA THR A 14 -5.76 9.60 2.33
C THR A 14 -6.30 10.64 3.31
N ASP A 15 -7.53 11.12 3.12
CA ASP A 15 -8.18 12.02 4.07
C ASP A 15 -8.39 11.32 5.42
N LEU A 16 -8.83 10.06 5.41
CA LEU A 16 -9.00 9.30 6.65
C LEU A 16 -7.66 9.04 7.33
N VAL A 17 -6.68 8.55 6.58
CA VAL A 17 -5.35 8.21 7.12
C VAL A 17 -4.68 9.44 7.74
N SER A 18 -4.76 10.59 7.09
CA SER A 18 -4.13 11.81 7.60
C SER A 18 -4.87 12.42 8.78
N SER A 19 -6.11 11.97 9.08
CA SER A 19 -6.92 12.49 10.18
C SER A 19 -6.80 11.66 11.47
N MET A 20 -6.12 10.52 11.45
CA MET A 20 -6.03 9.61 12.59
C MET A 20 -4.58 9.21 12.88
N ALA A 21 -4.34 8.76 14.11
CA ALA A 21 -3.07 8.12 14.43
C ALA A 21 -2.94 6.80 13.65
N ILE A 22 -1.72 6.42 13.30
CA ILE A 22 -1.46 5.17 12.57
C ILE A 22 -1.31 4.04 13.57
N ASP A 23 -2.43 3.38 13.87
CA ASP A 23 -2.53 2.32 14.88
C ASP A 23 -3.66 1.34 14.51
N ALA A 24 -3.95 0.39 15.40
CA ALA A 24 -4.96 -0.64 15.17
C ALA A 24 -6.36 -0.05 14.91
N LYS A 25 -6.68 1.10 15.49
CA LYS A 25 -7.99 1.74 15.28
C LYS A 25 -8.14 2.23 13.84
N LEU A 26 -7.05 2.74 13.25
CA LEU A 26 -7.06 3.15 11.86
C LEU A 26 -7.31 1.94 10.95
N ALA A 27 -6.68 0.80 11.24
CA ALA A 27 -6.90 -0.42 10.47
C ALA A 27 -8.38 -0.84 10.53
N GLU A 28 -8.99 -0.78 11.72
CA GLU A 28 -10.41 -1.09 11.89
C GLU A 28 -11.28 -0.14 11.05
N GLU A 29 -11.00 1.17 11.09
CA GLU A 29 -11.77 2.17 10.34
C GLU A 29 -11.63 1.99 8.84
N LEU A 30 -10.43 1.70 8.35
CA LEU A 30 -10.22 1.46 6.93
C LEU A 30 -11.00 0.23 6.46
N ASN A 31 -10.95 -0.85 7.22
CA ASN A 31 -11.67 -2.08 6.88
C ASN A 31 -13.18 -1.93 7.03
N ARG A 32 -13.65 -1.02 7.89
CA ARG A 32 -15.08 -0.74 8.05
C ARG A 32 -15.62 0.15 6.93
N ARG A 33 -14.87 1.20 6.56
CA ARG A 33 -15.33 2.19 5.56
C ARG A 33 -15.06 1.76 4.13
N PHE A 34 -13.93 1.11 3.90
CA PHE A 34 -13.45 0.76 2.56
C PHE A 34 -13.10 -0.72 2.45
N PRO A 35 -14.02 -1.64 2.84
CA PRO A 35 -13.71 -3.07 2.76
C PRO A 35 -13.64 -3.56 1.31
N PRO A 36 -13.02 -4.72 1.06
CA PRO A 36 -13.14 -5.37 -0.23
C PRO A 36 -14.61 -5.52 -0.62
N GLY A 37 -14.95 -5.23 -1.88
CA GLY A 37 -16.32 -5.20 -2.36
C GLY A 37 -16.96 -3.82 -2.28
N ASP A 38 -16.41 -2.90 -1.49
CA ASP A 38 -16.82 -1.50 -1.49
C ASP A 38 -16.31 -0.81 -2.76
N GLU A 39 -17.08 0.15 -3.26
CA GLU A 39 -16.73 0.86 -4.50
C GLU A 39 -15.33 1.48 -4.44
N THR A 40 -14.97 2.10 -3.32
CA THR A 40 -13.66 2.74 -3.19
C THR A 40 -12.52 1.74 -3.29
N PHE A 41 -12.60 0.64 -2.53
CA PHE A 41 -11.57 -0.40 -2.57
C PHE A 41 -11.43 -1.00 -3.96
N ASP A 42 -12.55 -1.40 -4.54
CA ASP A 42 -12.56 -2.10 -5.83
C ASP A 42 -12.09 -1.18 -6.96
N THR A 43 -12.44 0.11 -6.92
CA THR A 43 -12.01 1.08 -7.91
C THR A 43 -10.50 1.32 -7.83
N ILE A 44 -9.95 1.45 -6.63
CA ILE A 44 -8.51 1.62 -6.44
C ILE A 44 -7.76 0.39 -6.94
N GLU A 45 -8.24 -0.80 -6.59
CA GLU A 45 -7.61 -2.05 -7.03
C GLU A 45 -7.58 -2.14 -8.56
N LYS A 46 -8.71 -1.87 -9.21
CA LYS A 46 -8.79 -1.87 -10.66
C LYS A 46 -7.86 -0.83 -11.27
N ALA A 47 -7.79 0.36 -10.68
CA ALA A 47 -6.92 1.43 -11.15
C ALA A 47 -5.44 1.03 -11.08
N CYS A 48 -5.03 0.30 -10.05
CA CYS A 48 -3.67 -0.21 -9.94
C CYS A 48 -3.34 -1.14 -11.10
N HIS A 49 -4.23 -2.07 -11.44
CA HIS A 49 -4.01 -2.97 -12.57
C HIS A 49 -3.91 -2.21 -13.90
N VAL A 50 -4.75 -1.21 -14.11
CA VAL A 50 -4.71 -0.36 -15.30
C VAL A 50 -3.37 0.40 -15.38
N ALA A 51 -2.94 1.00 -14.27
CA ALA A 51 -1.71 1.78 -14.22
C ALA A 51 -0.46 0.91 -14.46
N ILE A 52 -0.47 -0.33 -13.96
CA ILE A 52 0.62 -1.27 -14.22
C ILE A 52 0.66 -1.64 -15.70
N ALA A 53 -0.49 -1.92 -16.30
CA ALA A 53 -0.58 -2.22 -17.73
C ALA A 53 -0.13 -1.03 -18.59
N ASP A 54 -0.42 0.20 -18.15
CA ASP A 54 0.00 1.42 -18.83
C ASP A 54 1.48 1.75 -18.63
N GLY A 55 2.17 1.05 -17.72
CA GLY A 55 3.62 1.16 -17.56
C GLY A 55 4.13 2.23 -16.61
N TRP A 56 3.24 2.92 -15.87
CA TRP A 56 3.71 3.96 -14.94
C TRP A 56 3.59 3.57 -13.45
N MET A 57 3.10 2.36 -13.15
CA MET A 57 3.08 1.83 -11.79
C MET A 57 3.87 0.52 -11.75
N CYS A 58 4.55 0.23 -10.66
CA CYS A 58 5.45 -0.92 -10.54
C CYS A 58 6.46 -0.94 -11.70
N ALA A 59 7.04 0.21 -12.01
CA ALA A 59 7.85 0.38 -13.21
C ALA A 59 9.26 -0.18 -13.10
N ARG A 60 9.68 -0.59 -11.89
CA ARG A 60 11.00 -1.17 -11.64
C ARG A 60 10.88 -2.65 -11.31
N GLY A 61 11.81 -3.44 -11.78
CA GLY A 61 11.84 -4.88 -11.54
C GLY A 61 11.03 -5.67 -12.56
N GLU A 62 10.63 -6.87 -12.18
CA GLU A 62 9.92 -7.82 -13.04
C GLU A 62 8.66 -8.31 -12.36
N VAL A 63 7.76 -8.95 -13.13
CA VAL A 63 6.53 -9.53 -12.57
C VAL A 63 6.86 -10.38 -11.35
N GLY A 64 6.15 -10.15 -10.25
CA GLY A 64 6.38 -10.88 -8.99
C GLY A 64 7.45 -10.28 -8.11
N GLN A 65 8.17 -9.27 -8.58
CA GLN A 65 9.18 -8.53 -7.82
C GLN A 65 9.34 -7.14 -8.41
N ARG A 66 8.20 -6.42 -8.51
CA ARG A 66 8.16 -5.06 -9.06
C ARG A 66 7.83 -4.07 -7.97
N TRP A 67 8.32 -2.84 -8.14
CA TRP A 67 8.08 -1.78 -7.17
C TRP A 67 8.18 -0.40 -7.81
N GLY A 68 7.75 0.61 -7.06
CA GLY A 68 7.96 1.99 -7.45
C GLY A 68 7.12 2.95 -6.62
N ARG A 69 7.67 4.13 -6.37
CA ARG A 69 6.90 5.22 -5.77
C ARG A 69 6.05 5.86 -6.84
N VAL A 70 4.75 5.91 -6.58
CA VAL A 70 3.74 6.43 -7.50
C VAL A 70 3.48 7.91 -7.24
N ILE A 71 3.35 8.28 -5.97
CA ILE A 71 3.05 9.65 -5.55
C ILE A 71 4.03 10.05 -4.45
N LYS A 72 4.74 11.16 -4.68
CA LYS A 72 5.57 11.76 -3.63
C LYS A 72 4.67 12.44 -2.60
N PRO A 73 5.13 12.61 -1.35
CA PRO A 73 4.34 13.31 -0.36
C PRO A 73 3.91 14.67 -0.90
N CYS A 74 2.62 14.98 -0.77
CA CYS A 74 2.05 16.23 -1.28
C CYS A 74 0.83 16.63 -0.47
N GLU A 75 0.37 17.85 -0.70
CA GLU A 75 -0.78 18.38 0.00
C GLU A 75 -2.05 17.57 -0.30
N GLU A 76 -2.24 17.18 -1.56
CA GLU A 76 -3.43 16.42 -1.99
C GLU A 76 -3.57 15.09 -1.28
N THR A 77 -2.47 14.50 -0.81
CA THR A 77 -2.47 13.23 -0.07
C THR A 77 -2.31 13.42 1.43
N GLY A 78 -2.39 14.65 1.92
CA GLY A 78 -2.18 14.93 3.34
C GLY A 78 -0.76 14.66 3.82
N GLY A 79 0.23 14.77 2.94
CA GLY A 79 1.63 14.52 3.25
C GLY A 79 2.06 13.05 3.13
N LEU A 80 1.18 12.19 2.64
CA LEU A 80 1.50 10.76 2.45
C LEU A 80 2.15 10.52 1.09
N SER A 81 3.17 9.67 1.05
CA SER A 81 3.62 9.09 -0.20
C SER A 81 2.80 7.84 -0.49
N VAL A 82 2.77 7.44 -1.74
CA VAL A 82 2.09 6.21 -2.18
C VAL A 82 3.05 5.40 -3.04
N ASP A 83 3.31 4.18 -2.61
CA ASP A 83 4.13 3.22 -3.33
C ASP A 83 3.28 1.99 -3.62
N VAL A 84 3.62 1.25 -4.67
CA VAL A 84 2.97 -0.03 -4.98
C VAL A 84 4.03 -1.06 -5.29
N VAL A 85 3.88 -2.25 -4.73
CA VAL A 85 4.77 -3.39 -5.02
C VAL A 85 3.94 -4.57 -5.53
N ASP A 86 4.56 -5.40 -6.34
CA ASP A 86 4.00 -6.64 -6.88
C ASP A 86 4.95 -7.76 -6.47
N LEU A 87 4.50 -8.66 -5.61
CA LEU A 87 5.31 -9.73 -5.06
C LEU A 87 4.63 -11.09 -5.24
N ILE A 88 5.41 -12.11 -5.61
CA ILE A 88 4.97 -13.51 -5.67
C ILE A 88 5.81 -14.30 -4.67
N ASP A 89 5.18 -14.85 -3.62
CA ASP A 89 5.85 -15.72 -2.64
C ASP A 89 7.24 -15.22 -2.26
N LEU A 90 7.33 -13.96 -1.86
CA LEU A 90 8.61 -13.29 -1.67
C LEU A 90 8.60 -12.40 -0.44
N ALA A 91 9.72 -12.43 0.29
CA ALA A 91 10.00 -11.48 1.35
C ALA A 91 10.87 -10.36 0.79
N GLY A 92 10.40 -9.13 0.92
CA GLY A 92 11.16 -7.94 0.54
C GLY A 92 12.23 -7.61 1.58
N PRO A 93 13.06 -6.61 1.30
CA PRO A 93 14.12 -6.21 2.25
C PRO A 93 13.52 -5.62 3.52
N ARG A 94 14.18 -5.92 4.65
CA ARG A 94 13.75 -5.37 5.94
C ARG A 94 13.79 -3.85 5.91
N HIS A 95 12.75 -3.22 6.43
CA HIS A 95 12.71 -1.77 6.57
C HIS A 95 11.94 -1.36 7.82
N GLY A 96 12.25 -0.16 8.30
CA GLY A 96 11.53 0.46 9.41
C GLY A 96 10.59 1.55 8.92
N HIS A 97 9.61 1.85 9.75
CA HIS A 97 8.58 2.87 9.47
C HIS A 97 8.63 3.95 10.53
N PRO A 98 9.49 4.99 10.37
CA PRO A 98 9.57 6.05 11.40
C PRO A 98 8.22 6.70 11.70
N GLY A 99 7.40 6.91 10.67
CA GLY A 99 6.07 7.50 10.82
C GLY A 99 4.91 6.51 10.74
N GLY A 100 5.20 5.21 10.65
CA GLY A 100 4.18 4.19 10.42
C GLY A 100 3.96 3.91 8.94
N GLU A 101 3.16 2.90 8.65
CA GLU A 101 2.83 2.50 7.29
C GLU A 101 1.40 1.99 7.22
N VAL A 102 0.67 2.38 6.18
CA VAL A 102 -0.69 1.90 5.93
C VAL A 102 -0.68 1.13 4.62
N CYS A 103 -1.15 -0.11 4.65
CA CYS A 103 -1.10 -1.01 3.51
C CYS A 103 -2.49 -1.44 3.04
N MET A 104 -2.69 -1.42 1.72
CA MET A 104 -3.85 -1.98 1.06
C MET A 104 -3.39 -3.27 0.38
N VAL A 105 -3.94 -4.40 0.81
CA VAL A 105 -3.56 -5.73 0.30
C VAL A 105 -4.52 -6.14 -0.80
N MET A 106 -3.98 -6.34 -2.00
CA MET A 106 -4.77 -6.66 -3.20
C MET A 106 -4.27 -7.97 -3.82
N PRO A 107 -4.72 -9.13 -3.30
CA PRO A 107 -4.29 -10.42 -3.85
C PRO A 107 -4.69 -10.59 -5.32
N ILE A 108 -3.75 -11.04 -6.14
CA ILE A 108 -4.01 -11.49 -7.50
C ILE A 108 -4.36 -12.97 -7.43
N THR A 109 -3.56 -13.76 -6.69
CA THR A 109 -3.92 -15.12 -6.32
C THR A 109 -4.90 -15.03 -5.14
N PRO A 110 -6.12 -15.61 -5.21
CA PRO A 110 -7.12 -15.40 -4.17
C PRO A 110 -6.66 -15.65 -2.72
N GLU A 111 -5.78 -16.63 -2.51
CA GLU A 111 -5.29 -17.01 -1.18
C GLU A 111 -4.07 -16.22 -0.72
N ALA A 112 -3.51 -15.35 -1.58
CA ALA A 112 -2.31 -14.60 -1.23
C ALA A 112 -2.55 -13.68 -0.02
N GLN A 113 -1.53 -13.59 0.83
CA GLN A 113 -1.55 -12.76 2.03
C GLN A 113 -0.28 -11.92 2.10
N PHE A 114 -0.40 -10.77 2.76
CA PHE A 114 0.73 -9.90 3.05
C PHE A 114 0.90 -9.84 4.56
N ASP A 115 2.04 -10.34 5.06
CA ASP A 115 2.31 -10.43 6.51
C ASP A 115 1.13 -11.04 7.27
N GLY A 116 0.50 -12.08 6.68
CA GLY A 116 -0.64 -12.75 7.27
C GLY A 116 -1.99 -12.07 7.05
N THR A 117 -2.03 -10.94 6.35
CA THR A 117 -3.27 -10.22 6.06
C THR A 117 -3.78 -10.57 4.66
N SER A 118 -5.05 -10.98 4.59
CA SER A 118 -5.75 -11.22 3.33
C SER A 118 -6.19 -9.91 2.69
N ARG A 119 -6.96 -9.96 1.62
CA ARG A 119 -7.49 -8.76 0.94
C ARG A 119 -8.09 -7.81 1.97
N GLY A 120 -7.64 -6.55 1.97
CA GLY A 120 -8.09 -5.56 2.93
C GLY A 120 -6.96 -4.62 3.33
N TRP A 121 -7.03 -4.07 4.53
CA TRP A 121 -6.10 -3.08 5.04
C TRP A 121 -5.36 -3.59 6.26
N CYS A 122 -4.08 -3.24 6.37
CA CYS A 122 -3.32 -3.44 7.60
C CYS A 122 -2.43 -2.21 7.85
N VAL A 123 -2.06 -2.04 9.12
CA VAL A 123 -1.35 -0.85 9.58
C VAL A 123 -0.17 -1.29 10.42
N PHE A 124 0.97 -0.64 10.20
CA PHE A 124 2.18 -0.83 10.99
C PHE A 124 2.47 0.47 11.73
N GLU A 125 2.59 0.40 13.06
CA GLU A 125 2.72 1.58 13.91
C GLU A 125 4.06 2.31 13.70
N PRO A 126 4.12 3.62 14.04
CA PRO A 126 5.38 4.36 13.99
C PRO A 126 6.47 3.68 14.81
N GLY A 127 7.67 3.59 14.25
CA GLY A 127 8.80 2.91 14.89
C GLY A 127 8.86 1.41 14.67
N SER A 128 7.88 0.83 13.98
CA SER A 128 7.89 -0.60 13.67
C SER A 128 8.83 -0.92 12.51
N ALA A 129 9.17 -2.19 12.36
CA ALA A 129 10.00 -2.68 11.27
C ALA A 129 9.58 -4.10 10.90
N HIS A 130 9.75 -4.47 9.64
CA HIS A 130 9.44 -5.82 9.17
C HIS A 130 10.17 -6.13 7.87
N ASN A 131 10.11 -7.41 7.48
CA ASN A 131 10.42 -7.84 6.12
C ASN A 131 9.06 -8.06 5.44
N PRO A 132 8.64 -7.18 4.53
CA PRO A 132 7.33 -7.31 3.89
C PRO A 132 7.27 -8.61 3.09
N THR A 133 6.30 -9.46 3.40
CA THR A 133 6.27 -10.83 2.86
C THR A 133 4.91 -11.16 2.28
N VAL A 134 4.89 -11.54 1.00
CA VAL A 134 3.70 -12.10 0.36
C VAL A 134 3.83 -13.61 0.35
N THR A 135 2.79 -14.30 0.78
CA THR A 135 2.70 -15.76 0.83
C THR A 135 1.48 -16.24 0.04
N ASN A 136 1.50 -17.51 -0.37
CA ASN A 136 0.39 -18.19 -1.04
C ASN A 136 0.03 -17.59 -2.40
N GLY A 137 1.02 -17.06 -3.12
CA GLY A 137 0.85 -16.56 -4.48
C GLY A 137 1.28 -15.12 -4.67
N GLU A 138 0.55 -14.41 -5.51
CA GLU A 138 0.87 -13.05 -5.94
C GLU A 138 -0.10 -12.04 -5.37
N ALA A 139 0.43 -10.90 -4.91
CA ALA A 139 -0.39 -9.78 -4.46
C ALA A 139 0.25 -8.44 -4.84
N LEU A 140 -0.60 -7.45 -5.07
CA LEU A 140 -0.20 -6.05 -5.11
C LEU A 140 -0.39 -5.47 -3.72
N ILE A 141 0.56 -4.68 -3.26
CA ILE A 141 0.45 -3.95 -1.99
C ILE A 141 0.66 -2.48 -2.30
N LEU A 142 -0.38 -1.68 -2.02
CA LEU A 142 -0.26 -0.22 -2.03
C LEU A 142 0.03 0.21 -0.61
N TYR A 143 1.09 0.97 -0.41
CA TYR A 143 1.40 1.45 0.93
C TYR A 143 1.64 2.94 0.97
N MET A 144 1.18 3.54 2.07
CA MET A 144 1.24 4.98 2.31
C MET A 144 2.17 5.24 3.49
N LEU A 145 3.05 6.22 3.31
CA LEU A 145 4.05 6.57 4.32
C LEU A 145 3.96 8.07 4.62
N PRO A 146 3.77 8.46 5.89
CA PRO A 146 3.85 9.86 6.28
C PRO A 146 5.20 10.45 5.89
N ASP A 147 5.19 11.55 5.15
CA ASP A 147 6.38 12.24 4.61
C ASP A 147 7.30 11.33 3.79
N GLY A 148 6.79 10.19 3.33
CA GLY A 148 7.55 9.22 2.56
C GLY A 148 8.66 8.53 3.34
N LYS A 149 8.61 8.56 4.67
CA LYS A 149 9.69 8.05 5.51
C LYS A 149 9.71 6.53 5.59
N ILE A 150 10.80 5.95 5.12
CA ILE A 150 11.08 4.53 5.20
C ILE A 150 12.57 4.36 5.46
N ASP A 151 12.94 3.43 6.33
CA ASP A 151 14.33 3.23 6.75
C ASP A 151 14.79 1.81 6.40
N PHE A 152 15.59 1.70 5.35
CA PHE A 152 16.19 0.43 4.92
C PHE A 152 17.47 0.10 5.68
N THR A 153 17.93 0.96 6.59
CA THR A 153 19.14 0.71 7.39
C THR A 153 18.83 -0.07 8.66
N ASP A 154 17.55 -0.33 8.97
CA ASP A 154 17.15 -1.14 10.11
C ASP A 154 17.63 -2.57 9.88
N LYS A 155 18.51 -3.07 10.75
CA LYS A 155 19.17 -4.37 10.58
C LYS A 155 18.75 -5.42 11.59
N LYS A 156 17.67 -5.19 12.28
CA LYS A 156 17.25 -6.18 13.27
C LYS A 156 16.40 -7.31 12.73
#